data_e7bacf55000ba12d2e371137fe5dbc1c
#
_entry.id   e7bacf55000ba12d2e371137fe5dbc1c
#
_cell.length_a   1.000
_cell.length_b   1.000
_cell.length_c   1.000
_cell.angle_alpha   90.00
_cell.angle_beta   90.00
_cell.angle_gamma   90.00
#
_symmetry.space_group_name_H-M   'P 1'
#
loop_
_entity.id
_entity.type
_entity.pdbx_description
1 polymer ?
#
loop_
_entity_poly.entity_id
_entity_poly.type
_entity_poly.pdbx_seq_one_letter_code
_entity_poly.pdbx_strand_id
1 'polypeptide(L)'
;MAVQLDSLFKDVAKNVVATLGDSFNHTITFVKKGVQKYDVDNGELVSVDTTYSDIKVPLEFIQSEEEEGQEIRRAKLYITPDLIGDNQVTFQDKIKLTYDGQVRTAQIYDINTKKGNQVYLYIVMVRF
;
A
#
# COMPACT_ATOMS: atom_id res chain seq x y z
N MET A 1 -28.27 8.61 -5.32
CA MET A 1 -27.35 8.94 -6.40
C MET A 1 -25.99 8.31 -6.13
N ALA A 2 -25.51 7.50 -7.07
CA ALA A 2 -24.27 6.75 -6.89
C ALA A 2 -23.04 7.62 -6.61
N VAL A 3 -22.93 8.78 -7.28
CA VAL A 3 -21.78 9.70 -7.13
C VAL A 3 -21.69 10.26 -5.72
N GLN A 4 -22.81 10.61 -5.10
CA GLN A 4 -22.81 11.12 -3.73
C GLN A 4 -22.47 10.04 -2.71
N LEU A 5 -22.93 8.82 -2.94
CA LEU A 5 -22.60 7.67 -2.09
C LEU A 5 -21.12 7.34 -2.17
N ASP A 6 -20.52 7.37 -3.36
CA ASP A 6 -19.09 7.11 -3.53
C ASP A 6 -18.24 8.14 -2.80
N SER A 7 -18.56 9.44 -2.92
CA SER A 7 -17.88 10.50 -2.18
C SER A 7 -17.98 10.29 -0.68
N LEU A 8 -19.18 9.95 -0.19
CA LEU A 8 -19.40 9.71 1.23
C LEU A 8 -18.57 8.53 1.71
N PHE A 9 -18.57 7.41 1.00
CA PHE A 9 -17.79 6.23 1.37
C PHE A 9 -16.29 6.50 1.31
N LYS A 10 -15.83 7.25 0.32
CA LYS A 10 -14.42 7.66 0.21
C LYS A 10 -14.01 8.52 1.41
N ASP A 11 -14.82 9.48 1.79
CA ASP A 11 -14.54 10.37 2.93
C ASP A 11 -14.56 9.60 4.25
N VAL A 12 -15.52 8.70 4.43
CA VAL A 12 -15.60 7.85 5.64
C VAL A 12 -14.38 6.95 5.73
N ALA A 13 -14.00 6.29 4.65
CA ALA A 13 -12.82 5.44 4.62
C ALA A 13 -11.56 6.23 4.95
N LYS A 14 -11.40 7.41 4.36
CA LYS A 14 -10.27 8.29 4.62
C LYS A 14 -10.18 8.69 6.09
N ASN A 15 -11.29 9.09 6.69
CA ASN A 15 -11.34 9.49 8.10
C ASN A 15 -11.04 8.31 9.04
N VAL A 16 -11.59 7.14 8.74
CA VAL A 16 -11.35 5.93 9.54
C VAL A 16 -9.87 5.52 9.47
N VAL A 17 -9.30 5.50 8.27
CA VAL A 17 -7.88 5.16 8.10
C VAL A 17 -6.98 6.16 8.81
N ALA A 18 -7.26 7.46 8.70
CA ALA A 18 -6.47 8.48 9.39
C ALA A 18 -6.54 8.31 10.92
N THR A 19 -7.74 8.08 11.44
CA THR A 19 -7.94 7.88 12.88
C THR A 19 -7.25 6.62 13.38
N LEU A 20 -7.41 5.50 12.69
CA LEU A 20 -6.78 4.24 13.06
C LEU A 20 -5.26 4.30 12.89
N GLY A 21 -4.79 4.97 11.84
CA GLY A 21 -3.35 5.17 11.61
C GLY A 21 -2.68 5.92 12.75
N ASP A 22 -3.33 6.96 13.26
CA ASP A 22 -2.84 7.69 14.43
C ASP A 22 -2.85 6.82 15.69
N SER A 23 -3.89 5.99 15.86
CA SER A 23 -4.01 5.11 17.02
C SER A 23 -2.99 3.98 17.01
N PHE A 24 -2.70 3.39 15.87
CA PHE A 24 -1.73 2.30 15.75
C PHE A 24 -0.30 2.79 15.50
N ASN A 25 -0.13 4.06 15.17
CA ASN A 25 1.17 4.71 15.01
C ASN A 25 2.15 3.96 14.09
N HIS A 26 1.64 3.39 12.99
CA HIS A 26 2.46 2.72 11.99
C HIS A 26 2.71 3.64 10.80
N THR A 27 3.99 3.77 10.45
CA THR A 27 4.42 4.57 9.31
C THR A 27 5.08 3.65 8.30
N ILE A 28 4.67 3.77 7.04
CA ILE A 28 5.21 2.98 5.94
C ILE A 28 5.72 3.88 4.82
N THR A 29 6.49 3.28 3.92
CA THR A 29 6.88 3.91 2.65
C THR A 29 6.29 3.06 1.52
N PHE A 30 5.54 3.70 0.63
CA PHE A 30 4.95 3.04 -0.53
C PHE A 30 5.77 3.40 -1.76
N VAL A 31 6.25 2.39 -2.49
CA VAL A 31 7.02 2.57 -3.71
C VAL A 31 6.16 2.13 -4.89
N LYS A 32 5.68 3.11 -5.65
CA LYS A 32 4.88 2.86 -6.85
C LYS A 32 5.81 2.55 -8.01
N LYS A 33 5.69 1.38 -8.62
CA LYS A 33 6.47 1.00 -9.78
C LYS A 33 6.10 1.87 -10.98
N GLY A 34 7.09 2.54 -11.54
CA GLY A 34 6.91 3.35 -12.73
C GLY A 34 6.80 2.53 -14.00
N VAL A 35 6.26 3.17 -15.04
CA VAL A 35 6.21 2.58 -16.37
C VAL A 35 7.62 2.64 -16.98
N GLN A 36 8.07 1.54 -17.59
CA GLN A 36 9.33 1.53 -18.31
C GLN A 36 9.22 2.42 -19.55
N LYS A 37 10.15 3.35 -19.69
CA LYS A 37 10.27 4.21 -20.87
C LYS A 37 11.63 4.00 -21.51
N TYR A 38 11.63 4.02 -22.83
CA TYR A 38 12.88 3.95 -23.58
C TYR A 38 13.56 5.32 -23.57
N ASP A 39 14.78 5.34 -23.08
CA ASP A 39 15.62 6.54 -23.12
C ASP A 39 16.38 6.58 -24.44
N VAL A 40 15.95 7.48 -25.33
CA VAL A 40 16.54 7.62 -26.67
C VAL A 40 18.00 8.06 -26.61
N ASP A 41 18.36 8.85 -25.60
CA ASP A 41 19.71 9.38 -25.46
C ASP A 41 20.72 8.31 -25.03
N ASN A 42 20.30 7.40 -24.15
CA ASN A 42 21.17 6.35 -23.62
C ASN A 42 20.93 4.97 -24.25
N GLY A 43 19.86 4.81 -25.02
CA GLY A 43 19.51 3.53 -25.62
C GLY A 43 19.07 2.47 -24.62
N GLU A 44 18.62 2.85 -23.42
CA GLU A 44 18.25 1.95 -22.34
C GLU A 44 16.78 2.12 -21.95
N LEU A 45 16.20 1.04 -21.40
CA LEU A 45 14.89 1.10 -20.75
C LEU A 45 15.06 1.66 -19.35
N VAL A 46 14.42 2.80 -19.07
CA VAL A 46 14.45 3.45 -17.77
C VAL A 46 13.11 3.32 -17.10
N SER A 47 13.11 2.84 -15.86
CA SER A 47 11.94 2.78 -15.00
C SER A 47 12.11 3.83 -13.90
N VAL A 48 11.12 4.73 -13.74
CA VAL A 48 11.12 5.74 -12.69
C VAL A 48 10.03 5.39 -11.70
N ASP A 49 10.45 4.91 -10.53
CA ASP A 49 9.52 4.61 -9.44
C ASP A 49 9.21 5.88 -8.65
N THR A 50 7.98 5.99 -8.16
CA THR A 50 7.56 7.09 -7.30
C THR A 50 7.46 6.60 -5.87
N THR A 51 8.09 7.33 -4.95
CA THR A 51 8.14 6.96 -3.54
C THR A 51 7.27 7.92 -2.72
N TYR A 52 6.38 7.35 -1.93
CA TYR A 52 5.55 8.06 -0.97
C TYR A 52 6.01 7.68 0.43
N SER A 53 6.71 8.58 1.10
CA SER A 53 7.33 8.32 2.39
C SER A 53 6.46 8.80 3.54
N ASP A 54 6.70 8.22 4.73
CA ASP A 54 6.09 8.65 6.00
C ASP A 54 4.56 8.63 5.97
N ILE A 55 3.99 7.60 5.36
CA ILE A 55 2.55 7.42 5.30
C ILE A 55 2.09 6.68 6.56
N LYS A 56 1.17 7.30 7.30
CA LYS A 56 0.54 6.66 8.47
C LYS A 56 -0.66 5.85 8.02
N VAL A 57 -0.63 4.56 8.27
CA VAL A 57 -1.71 3.64 7.91
C VAL A 57 -1.99 2.67 9.06
N PRO A 58 -3.24 2.22 9.21
CA PRO A 58 -3.52 1.07 10.06
C PRO A 58 -2.81 -0.16 9.51
N LEU A 59 -2.06 -0.82 10.36
CA LEU A 59 -1.31 -2.01 10.00
C LEU A 59 -1.51 -3.06 11.08
N GLU A 60 -1.87 -4.26 10.67
CA GLU A 60 -2.07 -5.39 11.55
C GLU A 60 -1.10 -6.51 11.16
N PHE A 61 -0.23 -6.90 12.08
CA PHE A 61 0.64 -8.05 11.87
C PHE A 61 -0.16 -9.33 12.07
N ILE A 62 -0.09 -10.20 11.06
CA ILE A 62 -0.74 -11.51 11.10
C ILE A 62 0.25 -12.49 11.74
N GLN A 63 -0.27 -13.44 12.53
CA GLN A 63 0.55 -14.45 13.16
C GLN A 63 1.44 -15.15 12.13
N SER A 64 2.74 -15.26 12.45
CA SER A 64 3.69 -15.89 11.54
C SER A 64 3.41 -17.39 11.41
N GLU A 65 3.59 -17.91 10.19
CA GLU A 65 3.47 -19.30 9.87
C GLU A 65 4.85 -19.83 9.43
N GLU A 66 5.15 -21.07 9.78
CA GLU A 66 6.31 -21.75 9.23
C GLU A 66 5.92 -22.47 7.94
N GLU A 67 6.65 -22.20 6.88
CA GLU A 67 6.50 -22.89 5.61
C GLU A 67 7.89 -23.33 5.14
N GLU A 68 8.07 -24.61 4.95
CA GLU A 68 9.35 -25.21 4.53
C GLU A 68 10.54 -24.87 5.45
N GLY A 69 10.29 -24.76 6.77
CA GLY A 69 11.31 -24.41 7.74
C GLY A 69 11.67 -22.92 7.78
N GLN A 70 10.97 -22.08 7.03
CA GLN A 70 11.14 -20.64 7.06
C GLN A 70 9.93 -19.96 7.69
N GLU A 71 10.20 -18.96 8.52
CA GLU A 71 9.16 -18.15 9.10
C GLU A 71 8.71 -17.10 8.10
N ILE A 72 7.43 -17.18 7.69
CA ILE A 72 6.81 -16.19 6.82
C ILE A 72 6.01 -15.22 7.67
N ARG A 73 6.37 -13.94 7.57
CA ARG A 73 5.69 -12.85 8.28
C ARG A 73 4.77 -12.13 7.31
N ARG A 74 3.57 -11.86 7.79
CA ARG A 74 2.53 -11.21 7.00
C ARG A 74 1.94 -10.04 7.75
N ALA A 75 1.48 -9.05 6.99
CA ALA A 75 0.79 -7.90 7.53
C ALA A 75 -0.34 -7.48 6.62
N LYS A 76 -1.34 -6.85 7.21
CA LYS A 76 -2.50 -6.31 6.50
C LYS A 76 -2.52 -4.81 6.69
N LEU A 77 -2.62 -4.06 5.59
CA LEU A 77 -2.60 -2.61 5.59
C LEU A 77 -3.87 -2.06 4.95
N TYR A 78 -4.29 -0.90 5.44
CA TYR A 78 -5.46 -0.18 4.92
C TYR A 78 -4.97 1.13 4.33
N ILE A 79 -5.06 1.26 3.00
CA ILE A 79 -4.52 2.42 2.27
C ILE A 79 -5.65 3.11 1.52
N THR A 80 -5.82 4.41 1.73
CA THR A 80 -6.73 5.22 0.91
C THR A 80 -5.98 5.81 -0.27
N PRO A 81 -6.65 6.01 -1.43
CA PRO A 81 -5.97 6.49 -2.64
C PRO A 81 -5.23 7.82 -2.48
N ASP A 82 -5.74 8.72 -1.63
CA ASP A 82 -5.11 10.03 -1.40
C ASP A 82 -3.71 9.94 -0.80
N LEU A 83 -3.41 8.86 -0.07
CA LEU A 83 -2.10 8.65 0.56
C LEU A 83 -1.02 8.32 -0.47
N ILE A 84 -1.41 7.81 -1.62
CA ILE A 84 -0.50 7.38 -2.69
C ILE A 84 -0.74 8.13 -4.01
N GLY A 85 -1.17 9.39 -3.91
CA GLY A 85 -1.38 10.26 -5.07
C GLY A 85 -2.45 9.77 -6.04
N ASP A 86 -3.50 9.13 -5.53
CA ASP A 86 -4.60 8.55 -6.31
C ASP A 86 -4.15 7.47 -7.32
N ASN A 87 -3.00 6.86 -7.09
CA ASN A 87 -2.51 5.75 -7.90
C ASN A 87 -3.21 4.45 -7.53
N GLN A 88 -3.23 3.51 -8.46
CA GLN A 88 -3.72 2.17 -8.23
C GLN A 88 -2.62 1.32 -7.59
N VAL A 89 -2.99 0.52 -6.59
CA VAL A 89 -2.08 -0.47 -6.01
C VAL A 89 -1.99 -1.68 -6.93
N THR A 90 -0.78 -2.12 -7.24
CA THR A 90 -0.52 -3.31 -8.07
C THR A 90 0.43 -4.26 -7.34
N PHE A 91 0.51 -5.52 -7.81
CA PHE A 91 1.42 -6.51 -7.24
C PHE A 91 2.90 -6.19 -7.47
N GLN A 92 3.21 -5.28 -8.38
CA GLN A 92 4.57 -4.86 -8.66
C GLN A 92 5.07 -3.78 -7.71
N ASP A 93 4.15 -3.11 -7.01
CA ASP A 93 4.49 -2.08 -6.03
C ASP A 93 5.08 -2.73 -4.77
N LYS A 94 5.86 -1.95 -4.02
CA LYS A 94 6.52 -2.42 -2.82
C LYS A 94 6.18 -1.53 -1.64
N ILE A 95 6.19 -2.13 -0.46
CA ILE A 95 5.94 -1.42 0.78
C ILE A 95 7.13 -1.66 1.69
N LYS A 96 7.71 -0.57 2.20
CA LYS A 96 8.73 -0.64 3.24
C LYS A 96 8.09 -0.35 4.57
N LEU A 97 8.29 -1.25 5.51
CA LEU A 97 7.75 -1.15 6.86
C LEU A 97 8.83 -1.46 7.88
N THR A 98 8.61 -1.02 9.11
CA THR A 98 9.52 -1.33 10.21
C THR A 98 8.92 -2.47 11.02
N TYR A 99 9.68 -3.54 11.16
CA TYR A 99 9.35 -4.68 12.00
C TYR A 99 10.54 -5.01 12.88
N ASP A 100 10.28 -5.12 14.18
CA ASP A 100 11.30 -5.47 15.18
C ASP A 100 12.54 -4.55 15.09
N GLY A 101 12.28 -3.25 14.89
CA GLY A 101 13.34 -2.23 14.82
C GLY A 101 14.09 -2.17 13.51
N GLN A 102 13.72 -2.98 12.51
CA GLN A 102 14.39 -3.02 11.21
C GLN A 102 13.42 -2.65 10.08
N VAL A 103 13.92 -1.89 9.13
CA VAL A 103 13.16 -1.59 7.90
C VAL A 103 13.22 -2.80 6.97
N ARG A 104 12.07 -3.27 6.56
CA ARG A 104 11.96 -4.42 5.67
C ARG A 104 11.14 -4.07 4.45
N THR A 105 11.55 -4.59 3.29
CA THR A 105 10.79 -4.47 2.06
C THR A 105 9.79 -5.63 2.00
N ALA A 106 8.51 -5.30 2.01
CA ALA A 106 7.43 -6.26 1.96
C ALA A 106 6.89 -6.41 0.55
N GLN A 107 6.60 -7.63 0.17
CA GLN A 107 6.02 -7.96 -1.12
C GLN A 107 4.50 -8.06 -0.98
N ILE A 108 3.76 -7.43 -1.89
CA ILE A 108 2.31 -7.50 -1.94
C ILE A 108 1.91 -8.85 -2.54
N TYR A 109 1.07 -9.60 -1.84
CA TYR A 109 0.56 -10.87 -2.34
C TYR A 109 -0.96 -10.93 -2.49
N ASP A 110 -1.68 -9.97 -1.93
CA ASP A 110 -3.12 -9.87 -2.10
C ASP A 110 -3.57 -8.42 -2.03
N ILE A 111 -4.52 -8.05 -2.87
CA ILE A 111 -5.09 -6.71 -2.93
C ILE A 111 -6.60 -6.85 -2.99
N ASN A 112 -7.29 -6.29 -2.00
CA ASN A 112 -8.74 -6.20 -2.00
C ASN A 112 -9.11 -4.73 -2.17
N THR A 113 -9.73 -4.42 -3.31
CA THR A 113 -10.12 -3.06 -3.65
C THR A 113 -11.58 -2.84 -3.30
N LYS A 114 -11.84 -1.87 -2.45
CA LYS A 114 -13.20 -1.44 -2.11
C LYS A 114 -13.56 -0.24 -2.95
N LYS A 115 -14.54 -0.39 -3.84
CA LYS A 115 -14.92 0.67 -4.75
C LYS A 115 -16.42 0.68 -5.05
N GLY A 116 -16.94 1.87 -5.35
CA GLY A 116 -18.17 2.08 -6.11
C GLY A 116 -17.79 2.50 -7.53
N ASN A 117 -18.13 3.72 -7.94
CA ASN A 117 -17.61 4.29 -9.18
C ASN A 117 -16.14 4.71 -9.05
N GLN A 118 -15.70 5.01 -7.83
CA GLN A 118 -14.32 5.34 -7.50
C GLN A 118 -13.82 4.42 -6.40
N VAL A 119 -12.52 4.17 -6.40
CA VAL A 119 -11.87 3.43 -5.32
C VAL A 119 -11.84 4.31 -4.08
N TYR A 120 -12.24 3.78 -2.93
CA TYR A 120 -12.16 4.48 -1.66
C TYR A 120 -11.23 3.82 -0.65
N LEU A 121 -10.87 2.56 -0.84
CA LEU A 121 -9.98 1.85 0.08
C LEU A 121 -9.29 0.68 -0.62
N TYR A 122 -8.01 0.51 -0.35
CA TYR A 122 -7.25 -0.69 -0.67
C TYR A 122 -6.90 -1.42 0.62
N ILE A 123 -7.26 -2.70 0.70
CA ILE A 123 -6.80 -3.59 1.76
C ILE A 123 -5.69 -4.44 1.15
N VAL A 124 -4.47 -4.18 1.59
CA VAL A 124 -3.26 -4.76 0.99
C VAL A 124 -2.65 -5.75 1.97
N MET A 125 -2.39 -6.96 1.50
CA MET A 125 -1.70 -7.97 2.29
C MET A 125 -0.29 -8.16 1.77
N VAL A 126 0.67 -8.11 2.66
CA VAL A 126 2.09 -8.19 2.34
C VAL A 126 2.79 -9.27 3.15
N ARG A 127 3.91 -9.75 2.62
CA ARG A 127 4.79 -10.69 3.31
C ARG A 127 6.23 -10.18 3.27
N PHE A 128 6.98 -10.52 4.30
CA PHE A 128 8.36 -10.03 4.44
C PHE A 128 9.27 -10.96 5.25
#